data_25f4084a960c5f1a1e458c796cc3a203
#
_entry.id   25f4084a960c5f1a1e458c796cc3a203
#
_cell.length_a   1.000
_cell.length_b   1.000
_cell.length_c   1.000
_cell.angle_alpha   90.00
_cell.angle_beta   90.00
_cell.angle_gamma   90.00
#
_symmetry.space_group_name_H-M   'P 1'
#
loop_
_entity.id
_entity.type
_entity.pdbx_description
1 polymer ?
#
loop_
_entity_poly.entity_id
_entity_poly.type
_entity_poly.pdbx_seq_one_letter_code
_entity_poly.pdbx_strand_id
1 'polypeptide(L)'
;MYMSKSRIAVLKTTPETVLDDYGRLMHLAEYGKSLDKNIETLLKLNLSWSLYFPSCSSQPWQLEGVVKTMQEDGYKLVPVENETVVTIPRKGSKLNKWDGVFEKYNLKFQPLNETEWVTYRAKGELLALYDIFGEAGHEIPKIFVGKNIVHLPTIKAHGHTTTTGAMKNAFGGLITKKRHHCHKKIHEVLVDLLTIQKEIHAGVFAVMDGTVCGNGPGPRTMEPVIKNYILAGADQVAIDAISAKMMGFDPLKIPYIKLAHDRGLGCGDIAQVDVVGESIRDVNFNFHTGKSPVIFMDQLTRKGALSFIEPYLFHGPLFNMCVFGSETYHDTFWYPIIGKKIIQDFEKTEWGKLFSSYK
;
A
#
# COMPACT_ATOMS: atom_id res chain seq x y z
N MET A 1 0.68 -31.84 -9.90
CA MET A 1 1.18 -31.26 -8.64
C MET A 1 0.09 -30.30 -8.15
N TYR A 2 -0.65 -30.65 -7.09
CA TYR A 2 -1.63 -29.71 -6.51
C TYR A 2 -0.84 -28.51 -5.98
N MET A 3 -0.93 -27.36 -6.65
CA MET A 3 -0.42 -26.12 -6.05
C MET A 3 -1.23 -25.88 -4.77
N SER A 4 -0.56 -25.70 -3.64
CA SER A 4 -1.22 -25.32 -2.41
C SER A 4 -1.99 -24.04 -2.65
N LYS A 5 -3.27 -24.00 -2.21
CA LYS A 5 -4.08 -22.79 -2.33
C LYS A 5 -3.37 -21.62 -1.61
N SER A 6 -3.41 -20.44 -2.21
CA SER A 6 -2.93 -19.22 -1.55
C SER A 6 -3.70 -19.01 -0.26
N ARG A 7 -3.00 -18.95 0.88
CA ARG A 7 -3.62 -18.76 2.20
C ARG A 7 -3.64 -17.28 2.57
N ILE A 8 -4.83 -16.79 2.92
CA ILE A 8 -5.04 -15.43 3.44
C ILE A 8 -5.78 -15.53 4.78
N ALA A 9 -5.14 -15.01 5.83
CA ALA A 9 -5.78 -14.89 7.13
C ALA A 9 -6.58 -13.59 7.20
N VAL A 10 -7.76 -13.66 7.80
CA VAL A 10 -8.66 -12.53 8.06
C VAL A 10 -9.14 -12.61 9.49
N LEU A 11 -8.98 -11.53 10.27
CA LEU A 11 -9.51 -11.44 11.62
C LEU A 11 -10.29 -10.14 11.82
N LYS A 12 -11.25 -10.17 12.75
CA LYS A 12 -11.78 -8.96 13.39
C LYS A 12 -10.91 -8.58 14.57
N THR A 13 -10.84 -7.29 14.85
CA THR A 13 -10.04 -6.75 15.95
C THR A 13 -10.70 -5.55 16.58
N THR A 14 -10.26 -5.19 17.77
CA THR A 14 -10.67 -3.99 18.51
C THR A 14 -9.44 -3.19 18.96
N PRO A 15 -9.59 -1.92 19.34
CA PRO A 15 -8.45 -1.13 19.85
C PRO A 15 -7.72 -1.79 21.02
N GLU A 16 -8.45 -2.56 21.87
CA GLU A 16 -7.89 -3.21 23.07
C GLU A 16 -7.05 -4.44 22.71
N THR A 17 -7.39 -5.15 21.62
CA THR A 17 -6.77 -6.44 21.29
C THR A 17 -5.87 -6.39 20.07
N VAL A 18 -5.86 -5.27 19.34
CA VAL A 18 -5.26 -5.14 18.00
C VAL A 18 -3.79 -5.59 17.92
N LEU A 19 -2.98 -5.28 18.94
CA LEU A 19 -1.56 -5.65 18.91
C LEU A 19 -1.38 -7.18 18.94
N ASP A 20 -2.14 -7.87 19.80
CA ASP A 20 -2.10 -9.32 19.91
C ASP A 20 -2.79 -10.00 18.72
N ASP A 21 -3.84 -9.36 18.18
CA ASP A 21 -4.54 -9.86 17.00
C ASP A 21 -3.68 -9.82 15.75
N TYR A 22 -2.76 -8.84 15.59
CA TYR A 22 -1.76 -8.88 14.51
C TYR A 22 -0.84 -10.08 14.64
N GLY A 23 -0.40 -10.43 15.83
CA GLY A 23 0.38 -11.65 16.09
C GLY A 23 -0.37 -12.92 15.69
N ARG A 24 -1.60 -13.06 16.18
CA ARG A 24 -2.49 -14.19 15.82
C ARG A 24 -2.72 -14.27 14.32
N LEU A 25 -2.99 -13.14 13.66
CA LEU A 25 -3.21 -13.03 12.22
C LEU A 25 -2.00 -13.54 11.43
N MET A 26 -0.80 -13.06 11.76
CA MET A 26 0.43 -13.42 11.06
C MET A 26 0.77 -14.91 11.21
N HIS A 27 0.61 -15.46 12.41
CA HIS A 27 0.80 -16.89 12.65
C HIS A 27 -0.26 -17.73 11.91
N LEU A 28 -1.52 -17.30 11.89
CA LEU A 28 -2.58 -17.95 11.15
C LEU A 28 -2.33 -17.96 9.62
N ALA A 29 -1.71 -16.89 9.10
CA ALA A 29 -1.24 -16.79 7.72
C ALA A 29 0.08 -17.53 7.47
N GLU A 30 0.66 -18.18 8.48
CA GLU A 30 1.90 -18.96 8.39
C GLU A 30 3.10 -18.16 7.85
N TYR A 31 3.25 -16.89 8.27
CA TYR A 31 4.25 -15.99 7.71
C TYR A 31 5.68 -16.51 7.77
N GLY A 32 6.02 -17.29 8.81
CA GLY A 32 7.33 -17.92 8.94
C GLY A 32 7.68 -18.96 7.86
N LYS A 33 6.68 -19.44 7.08
CA LYS A 33 6.95 -20.28 5.90
C LYS A 33 7.37 -19.46 4.67
N SER A 34 7.07 -18.16 4.68
CA SER A 34 7.31 -17.25 3.54
C SER A 34 8.50 -16.34 3.74
N LEU A 35 8.94 -16.16 4.98
CA LEU A 35 10.02 -15.26 5.36
C LEU A 35 11.10 -16.04 6.13
N ASP A 36 12.35 -15.97 5.67
CA ASP A 36 13.50 -16.53 6.39
C ASP A 36 13.91 -15.57 7.51
N LYS A 37 13.81 -16.00 8.77
CA LYS A 37 14.18 -15.19 9.94
C LYS A 37 15.68 -14.85 10.03
N ASN A 38 16.54 -15.57 9.32
CA ASN A 38 17.96 -15.28 9.27
C ASN A 38 18.29 -14.12 8.32
N ILE A 39 17.34 -13.75 7.46
CA ILE A 39 17.43 -12.65 6.51
C ILE A 39 16.73 -11.42 7.10
N GLU A 40 17.42 -10.27 7.04
CA GLU A 40 16.82 -8.99 7.47
C GLU A 40 15.52 -8.70 6.72
N THR A 41 14.51 -8.26 7.44
CA THR A 41 13.18 -8.00 6.91
C THR A 41 12.88 -6.50 6.84
N LEU A 42 12.57 -6.04 5.66
CA LEU A 42 12.16 -4.66 5.41
C LEU A 42 10.64 -4.53 5.65
N LEU A 43 10.26 -3.59 6.50
CA LEU A 43 8.85 -3.24 6.72
C LEU A 43 8.50 -2.08 5.80
N LYS A 44 7.88 -2.36 4.66
CA LYS A 44 7.45 -1.32 3.71
C LYS A 44 6.14 -0.72 4.17
N LEU A 45 6.24 0.45 4.80
CA LEU A 45 5.10 1.23 5.24
C LEU A 45 4.28 1.74 4.04
N ASN A 46 3.11 2.27 4.29
CA ASN A 46 2.30 2.97 3.30
C ASN A 46 2.18 4.44 3.71
N LEU A 47 2.77 5.33 2.93
CA LEU A 47 2.65 6.77 3.12
C LEU A 47 2.00 7.40 1.88
N SER A 48 0.70 7.68 1.96
CA SER A 48 -0.02 8.33 0.88
C SER A 48 -0.12 9.85 1.04
N TRP A 49 0.09 10.33 2.27
CA TRP A 49 0.13 11.75 2.62
C TRP A 49 1.10 11.96 3.78
N SER A 50 1.92 13.03 3.74
CA SER A 50 2.78 13.38 4.89
C SER A 50 1.97 13.85 6.09
N LEU A 51 0.82 14.51 5.86
CA LEU A 51 -0.12 14.87 6.92
C LEU A 51 -0.88 13.62 7.37
N TYR A 52 -1.19 13.55 8.66
CA TYR A 52 -2.06 12.49 9.17
C TYR A 52 -3.48 12.67 8.66
N PHE A 53 -4.03 11.60 8.16
CA PHE A 53 -5.46 11.48 7.88
C PHE A 53 -5.87 10.01 8.08
N PRO A 54 -6.95 9.71 8.81
CA PRO A 54 -7.39 8.34 9.04
C PRO A 54 -7.52 7.56 7.73
N SER A 55 -7.13 6.29 7.71
CA SER A 55 -7.12 5.40 6.54
C SER A 55 -6.13 5.74 5.42
N CYS A 56 -5.40 6.85 5.50
CA CYS A 56 -4.54 7.31 4.41
C CYS A 56 -3.19 6.58 4.37
N SER A 57 -2.59 6.34 5.52
CA SER A 57 -1.25 5.73 5.69
C SER A 57 -1.30 4.56 6.67
N SER A 58 -0.21 3.80 6.79
CA SER A 58 -0.11 2.73 7.79
C SER A 58 -0.41 3.28 9.18
N GLN A 59 -1.21 2.56 9.93
CA GLN A 59 -1.57 2.98 11.30
C GLN A 59 -0.45 2.61 12.29
N PRO A 60 -0.23 3.38 13.38
CA PRO A 60 0.82 3.08 14.34
C PRO A 60 0.61 1.72 15.03
N TRP A 61 -0.62 1.31 15.32
CA TRP A 61 -0.91 -0.01 15.87
C TRP A 61 -0.65 -1.15 14.89
N GLN A 62 -0.83 -0.94 13.56
CA GLN A 62 -0.44 -1.90 12.53
C GLN A 62 1.06 -2.12 12.56
N LEU A 63 1.83 -1.04 12.53
CA LEU A 63 3.28 -1.08 12.62
C LEU A 63 3.72 -1.75 13.93
N GLU A 64 3.16 -1.36 15.05
CA GLU A 64 3.52 -1.87 16.36
C GLU A 64 3.20 -3.36 16.51
N GLY A 65 2.00 -3.80 16.14
CA GLY A 65 1.60 -5.21 16.21
C GLY A 65 2.50 -6.12 15.36
N VAL A 66 2.85 -5.67 14.14
CA VAL A 66 3.78 -6.41 13.27
C VAL A 66 5.19 -6.43 13.86
N VAL A 67 5.70 -5.30 14.33
CA VAL A 67 7.04 -5.20 14.93
C VAL A 67 7.15 -6.08 16.18
N LYS A 68 6.19 -5.97 17.11
CA LYS A 68 6.13 -6.78 18.33
C LYS A 68 6.24 -8.26 18.00
N THR A 69 5.35 -8.75 17.13
CA THR A 69 5.29 -10.15 16.74
C THR A 69 6.59 -10.64 16.13
N MET A 70 7.10 -9.90 15.14
CA MET A 70 8.29 -10.35 14.40
C MET A 70 9.56 -10.28 15.26
N GLN A 71 9.69 -9.30 16.17
CA GLN A 71 10.82 -9.26 17.10
C GLN A 71 10.76 -10.39 18.13
N GLU A 72 9.57 -10.71 18.66
CA GLU A 72 9.37 -11.86 19.56
C GLU A 72 9.75 -13.17 18.88
N ASP A 73 9.50 -13.31 17.57
CA ASP A 73 9.90 -14.47 16.77
C ASP A 73 11.36 -14.42 16.27
N GLY A 74 12.12 -13.38 16.61
CA GLY A 74 13.56 -13.27 16.38
C GLY A 74 13.95 -12.69 15.02
N TYR A 75 13.06 -12.00 14.30
CA TYR A 75 13.39 -11.29 13.06
C TYR A 75 14.14 -9.99 13.30
N LYS A 76 15.04 -9.64 12.39
CA LYS A 76 15.68 -8.32 12.31
C LYS A 76 14.90 -7.42 11.36
N LEU A 77 14.45 -6.26 11.85
CA LEU A 77 13.50 -5.41 11.14
C LEU A 77 14.09 -4.04 10.79
N VAL A 78 13.81 -3.56 9.58
CA VAL A 78 14.14 -2.21 9.13
C VAL A 78 12.89 -1.59 8.50
N PRO A 79 12.24 -0.62 9.16
CA PRO A 79 11.16 0.15 8.55
C PRO A 79 11.68 1.00 7.38
N VAL A 80 10.98 0.96 6.25
CA VAL A 80 11.35 1.68 5.04
C VAL A 80 10.14 2.40 4.43
N GLU A 81 10.37 3.59 3.87
CA GLU A 81 9.40 4.34 3.07
C GLU A 81 10.12 5.26 2.09
N ASN A 82 9.49 5.58 0.97
CA ASN A 82 10.08 6.40 -0.06
C ASN A 82 9.48 7.81 -0.11
N GLU A 83 10.29 8.74 -0.59
CA GLU A 83 9.83 10.06 -0.96
C GLU A 83 8.98 10.01 -2.25
N THR A 84 7.96 10.84 -2.33
CA THR A 84 7.19 11.07 -3.54
C THR A 84 7.18 12.57 -3.89
N VAL A 85 6.55 12.92 -4.98
CA VAL A 85 6.35 14.34 -5.32
C VAL A 85 5.52 15.10 -4.27
N VAL A 86 4.75 14.40 -3.44
CA VAL A 86 3.83 14.99 -2.43
C VAL A 86 4.01 14.42 -1.02
N THR A 87 4.98 13.55 -0.80
CA THR A 87 5.23 12.97 0.53
C THR A 87 6.71 12.99 0.89
N ILE A 88 6.99 13.36 2.14
CA ILE A 88 8.32 13.38 2.74
C ILE A 88 8.34 12.34 3.87
N PRO A 89 9.15 11.26 3.78
CA PRO A 89 9.11 10.13 4.71
C PRO A 89 9.29 10.53 6.17
N ARG A 90 10.30 11.36 6.50
CA ARG A 90 10.56 11.80 7.88
C ARG A 90 9.46 12.70 8.45
N LYS A 91 8.81 13.53 7.64
CA LYS A 91 7.64 14.30 8.05
C LYS A 91 6.44 13.36 8.26
N GLY A 92 6.27 12.40 7.36
CA GLY A 92 5.20 11.41 7.43
C GLY A 92 5.33 10.51 8.66
N SER A 93 6.53 10.01 8.98
CA SER A 93 6.74 9.14 10.15
C SER A 93 6.36 9.84 11.45
N LYS A 94 6.77 11.11 11.60
CA LYS A 94 6.43 11.92 12.77
C LYS A 94 4.92 12.16 12.90
N LEU A 95 4.27 12.59 11.81
CA LEU A 95 2.85 12.98 11.86
C LEU A 95 1.90 11.78 11.93
N ASN A 96 2.30 10.60 11.41
CA ASN A 96 1.57 9.35 11.57
C ASN A 96 2.01 8.56 12.83
N LYS A 97 2.81 9.18 13.71
CA LYS A 97 3.24 8.63 15.02
C LYS A 97 4.00 7.30 14.95
N TRP A 98 4.72 7.08 13.86
CA TRP A 98 5.58 5.90 13.73
C TRP A 98 6.87 6.04 14.53
N ASP A 99 7.36 7.26 14.72
CA ASP A 99 8.61 7.54 15.44
C ASP A 99 8.58 6.99 16.87
N GLY A 100 7.43 7.11 17.58
CA GLY A 100 7.27 6.53 18.91
C GLY A 100 7.35 5.00 18.91
N VAL A 101 6.87 4.34 17.84
CA VAL A 101 7.03 2.89 17.69
C VAL A 101 8.49 2.54 17.40
N PHE A 102 9.16 3.30 16.53
CA PHE A 102 10.58 3.08 16.24
C PHE A 102 11.46 3.20 17.50
N GLU A 103 11.21 4.22 18.31
CA GLU A 103 11.91 4.39 19.60
C GLU A 103 11.63 3.25 20.56
N LYS A 104 10.37 2.86 20.75
CA LYS A 104 9.94 1.81 21.66
C LYS A 104 10.61 0.46 21.37
N TYR A 105 10.77 0.13 20.09
CA TYR A 105 11.31 -1.16 19.62
C TYR A 105 12.75 -1.07 19.12
N ASN A 106 13.44 0.05 19.35
CA ASN A 106 14.82 0.30 18.93
C ASN A 106 15.03 0.03 17.43
N LEU A 107 14.16 0.55 16.59
CA LEU A 107 14.21 0.39 15.14
C LEU A 107 14.82 1.63 14.47
N LYS A 108 15.66 1.40 13.47
CA LYS A 108 16.22 2.47 12.64
C LYS A 108 15.38 2.62 11.37
N PHE A 109 14.59 3.69 11.30
CA PHE A 109 13.86 4.04 10.08
C PHE A 109 14.82 4.42 8.95
N GLN A 110 14.64 3.81 7.77
CA GLN A 110 15.44 4.05 6.60
C GLN A 110 14.59 4.60 5.45
N PRO A 111 14.56 5.93 5.23
CA PRO A 111 13.99 6.51 4.03
C PRO A 111 14.73 6.04 2.78
N LEU A 112 13.99 5.59 1.76
CA LEU A 112 14.59 5.02 0.54
C LEU A 112 15.24 6.06 -0.36
N ASN A 113 14.84 7.33 -0.27
CA ASN A 113 15.52 8.45 -0.93
C ASN A 113 16.90 8.77 -0.33
N GLU A 114 17.24 8.19 0.82
CA GLU A 114 18.54 8.29 1.48
C GLU A 114 19.40 7.03 1.27
N THR A 115 18.97 6.09 0.43
CA THR A 115 19.70 4.86 0.10
C THR A 115 20.27 4.91 -1.32
N GLU A 116 21.21 3.99 -1.60
CA GLU A 116 21.69 3.76 -2.95
C GLU A 116 20.62 3.09 -3.80
N TRP A 117 20.44 3.56 -5.04
CA TRP A 117 19.61 2.95 -6.07
C TRP A 117 20.49 2.35 -7.15
N VAL A 118 20.11 1.19 -7.65
CA VAL A 118 20.85 0.45 -8.68
C VAL A 118 19.93 0.08 -9.83
N THR A 119 20.48 0.05 -11.04
CA THR A 119 19.75 -0.42 -12.21
C THR A 119 19.59 -1.94 -12.12
N TYR A 120 18.35 -2.39 -12.22
CA TYR A 120 17.98 -3.80 -12.23
C TYR A 120 17.28 -4.15 -13.53
N ARG A 121 17.73 -5.21 -14.17
CA ARG A 121 17.07 -5.79 -15.34
C ARG A 121 16.32 -7.04 -14.93
N ALA A 122 15.00 -7.02 -15.03
CA ALA A 122 14.17 -8.16 -14.69
C ALA A 122 14.49 -9.36 -15.60
N LYS A 123 14.42 -10.56 -15.03
CA LYS A 123 14.56 -11.83 -15.76
C LYS A 123 13.26 -12.20 -16.46
N GLY A 124 12.11 -11.91 -15.79
CA GLY A 124 10.80 -12.09 -16.35
C GLY A 124 10.42 -10.98 -17.34
N GLU A 125 9.47 -11.29 -18.23
CA GLU A 125 8.91 -10.34 -19.18
C GLU A 125 8.12 -9.24 -18.46
N LEU A 126 8.41 -7.98 -18.75
CA LEU A 126 7.70 -6.80 -18.26
C LEU A 126 6.74 -6.26 -19.32
N LEU A 127 5.61 -5.71 -18.84
CA LEU A 127 4.50 -5.22 -19.69
C LEU A 127 4.65 -3.75 -20.08
N ALA A 128 5.27 -2.94 -19.21
CA ALA A 128 5.25 -1.48 -19.36
C ALA A 128 6.52 -0.76 -18.90
N LEU A 129 7.26 -1.28 -17.91
CA LEU A 129 8.36 -0.52 -17.30
C LEU A 129 9.49 -0.19 -18.28
N TYR A 130 9.81 -1.09 -19.22
CA TYR A 130 10.84 -0.83 -20.23
C TYR A 130 10.39 0.22 -21.25
N ASP A 131 9.10 0.27 -21.61
CA ASP A 131 8.57 1.33 -22.46
C ASP A 131 8.64 2.70 -21.79
N ILE A 132 8.52 2.74 -20.45
CA ILE A 132 8.48 3.98 -19.66
C ILE A 132 9.88 4.48 -19.31
N PHE A 133 10.78 3.59 -18.88
CA PHE A 133 12.09 3.95 -18.33
C PHE A 133 13.28 3.53 -19.20
N GLY A 134 13.05 2.79 -20.28
CA GLY A 134 14.05 2.30 -21.21
C GLY A 134 14.53 0.88 -20.92
N GLU A 135 15.12 0.24 -21.92
CA GLU A 135 15.55 -1.16 -21.88
C GLU A 135 16.79 -1.42 -21.04
N ALA A 136 17.51 -0.39 -20.62
CA ALA A 136 18.69 -0.53 -19.76
C ALA A 136 18.38 -1.16 -18.41
N GLY A 137 17.12 -1.09 -17.97
CA GLY A 137 16.65 -1.62 -16.71
C GLY A 137 15.87 -0.58 -15.90
N HIS A 138 15.33 -1.03 -14.78
CA HIS A 138 14.59 -0.19 -13.85
C HIS A 138 15.43 0.07 -12.59
N GLU A 139 15.40 1.29 -12.06
CA GLU A 139 16.11 1.63 -10.82
C GLU A 139 15.33 1.11 -9.61
N ILE A 140 16.01 0.38 -8.76
CA ILE A 140 15.49 -0.17 -7.50
C ILE A 140 16.39 0.23 -6.31
N PRO A 141 15.87 0.33 -5.08
CA PRO A 141 16.71 0.49 -3.90
C PRO A 141 17.60 -0.74 -3.70
N LYS A 142 18.91 -0.54 -3.64
CA LYS A 142 19.88 -1.64 -3.45
C LYS A 142 19.60 -2.45 -2.17
N ILE A 143 19.10 -1.78 -1.13
CA ILE A 143 18.74 -2.40 0.15
C ILE A 143 17.66 -3.49 0.00
N PHE A 144 16.88 -3.50 -1.08
CA PHE A 144 15.82 -4.50 -1.29
C PHE A 144 16.36 -5.86 -1.72
N VAL A 145 17.51 -5.88 -2.40
CA VAL A 145 18.04 -7.09 -3.02
C VAL A 145 18.44 -8.13 -1.96
N GLY A 146 17.89 -9.32 -2.04
CA GLY A 146 18.16 -10.45 -1.15
C GLY A 146 17.54 -10.32 0.25
N LYS A 147 16.71 -9.32 0.51
CA LYS A 147 16.04 -9.13 1.81
C LYS A 147 14.61 -9.68 1.76
N ASN A 148 14.05 -10.01 2.93
CA ASN A 148 12.61 -10.17 3.04
C ASN A 148 11.92 -8.79 2.97
N ILE A 149 10.66 -8.78 2.51
CA ILE A 149 9.81 -7.58 2.58
C ILE A 149 8.43 -7.92 3.13
N VAL A 150 7.96 -7.09 4.06
CA VAL A 150 6.58 -7.11 4.57
C VAL A 150 5.93 -5.79 4.22
N HIS A 151 4.90 -5.84 3.36
CA HIS A 151 4.09 -4.68 3.03
C HIS A 151 3.04 -4.42 4.11
N LEU A 152 2.88 -3.15 4.49
CA LEU A 152 1.91 -2.68 5.48
C LEU A 152 0.87 -1.75 4.82
N PRO A 153 0.06 -2.23 3.85
CA PRO A 153 -0.95 -1.42 3.19
C PRO A 153 -2.19 -1.21 4.08
N THR A 154 -3.03 -0.26 3.68
CA THR A 154 -4.35 0.01 4.26
C THR A 154 -5.44 -0.30 3.25
N ILE A 155 -6.57 -0.88 3.67
CA ILE A 155 -7.74 -1.11 2.81
C ILE A 155 -8.35 0.25 2.44
N LYS A 156 -8.28 0.61 1.16
CA LYS A 156 -8.88 1.85 0.66
C LYS A 156 -9.17 1.79 -0.84
N ALA A 157 -10.25 2.46 -1.23
CA ALA A 157 -10.57 2.69 -2.62
C ALA A 157 -9.58 3.69 -3.26
N HIS A 158 -9.51 3.71 -4.59
CA HIS A 158 -8.57 4.55 -5.33
C HIS A 158 -9.11 4.93 -6.71
N GLY A 159 -9.03 6.20 -7.06
CA GLY A 159 -9.59 6.72 -8.30
C GLY A 159 -9.01 6.16 -9.60
N HIS A 160 -7.72 5.72 -9.61
CA HIS A 160 -7.07 5.18 -10.83
C HIS A 160 -7.06 3.65 -10.89
N THR A 161 -6.95 2.98 -9.74
CA THR A 161 -6.74 1.52 -9.68
C THR A 161 -7.87 0.77 -9.01
N THR A 162 -9.01 1.43 -8.75
CA THR A 162 -10.17 0.93 -8.01
C THR A 162 -9.84 0.70 -6.54
N THR A 163 -8.77 -0.02 -6.23
CA THR A 163 -8.28 -0.30 -4.88
C THR A 163 -6.80 0.05 -4.77
N THR A 164 -6.35 0.28 -3.54
CA THR A 164 -4.94 0.15 -3.19
C THR A 164 -4.73 -1.26 -2.63
N GLY A 165 -3.54 -1.62 -2.25
CA GLY A 165 -3.30 -2.93 -1.65
C GLY A 165 -1.81 -3.21 -1.54
N ALA A 166 -1.49 -4.49 -1.38
CA ALA A 166 -0.11 -4.96 -1.25
C ALA A 166 0.67 -4.73 -2.54
N MET A 167 0.09 -5.09 -3.70
CA MET A 167 0.75 -4.86 -4.99
C MET A 167 1.05 -3.38 -5.22
N LYS A 168 0.08 -2.50 -4.92
CA LYS A 168 0.28 -1.05 -5.10
C LYS A 168 1.20 -0.44 -4.04
N ASN A 169 1.36 -1.05 -2.87
CA ASN A 169 2.30 -0.57 -1.85
C ASN A 169 3.76 -0.64 -2.33
N ALA A 170 4.09 -1.61 -3.17
CA ALA A 170 5.39 -1.71 -3.85
C ALA A 170 5.69 -0.53 -4.77
N PHE A 171 4.68 0.05 -5.41
CA PHE A 171 4.84 1.23 -6.25
C PHE A 171 5.48 2.41 -5.50
N GLY A 172 5.17 2.57 -4.21
CA GLY A 172 5.82 3.53 -3.33
C GLY A 172 7.32 3.25 -3.12
N GLY A 173 7.72 1.97 -3.06
CA GLY A 173 9.09 1.54 -2.77
C GLY A 173 9.99 1.41 -4.00
N LEU A 174 9.43 0.97 -5.13
CA LEU A 174 10.20 0.57 -6.32
C LEU A 174 10.17 1.60 -7.47
N ILE A 175 9.43 2.70 -7.34
CA ILE A 175 9.40 3.77 -8.34
C ILE A 175 9.99 5.05 -7.76
N THR A 176 10.90 5.66 -8.52
CA THR A 176 11.51 6.95 -8.23
C THR A 176 10.50 8.10 -8.28
N LYS A 177 10.97 9.36 -8.14
CA LYS A 177 10.13 10.57 -8.28
C LYS A 177 9.40 10.67 -9.64
N LYS A 178 9.89 9.99 -10.69
CA LYS A 178 9.26 9.96 -12.03
C LYS A 178 8.00 9.07 -12.11
N ARG A 179 7.41 8.68 -10.98
CA ARG A 179 6.22 7.80 -10.91
C ARG A 179 4.99 8.30 -11.68
N HIS A 180 4.89 9.60 -11.93
CA HIS A 180 3.81 10.18 -12.73
C HIS A 180 3.79 9.68 -14.17
N HIS A 181 4.93 9.24 -14.73
CA HIS A 181 5.01 8.61 -16.04
C HIS A 181 4.27 7.26 -16.10
N CYS A 182 4.11 6.60 -14.94
CA CYS A 182 3.49 5.28 -14.85
C CYS A 182 1.95 5.31 -14.87
N HIS A 183 1.30 6.46 -14.58
CA HIS A 183 -0.15 6.50 -14.38
C HIS A 183 -0.98 6.08 -15.59
N LYS A 184 -0.48 6.26 -16.80
CA LYS A 184 -1.15 5.86 -18.03
C LYS A 184 -1.27 4.34 -18.17
N LYS A 185 -0.20 3.61 -17.77
CA LYS A 185 -0.08 2.15 -17.76
C LYS A 185 0.01 1.59 -16.34
N ILE A 186 -0.71 2.20 -15.37
CA ILE A 186 -0.53 1.88 -13.94
C ILE A 186 -0.81 0.42 -13.61
N HIS A 187 -1.77 -0.21 -14.28
CA HIS A 187 -2.14 -1.59 -14.00
C HIS A 187 -1.04 -2.56 -14.44
N GLU A 188 -0.47 -2.36 -15.62
CA GLU A 188 0.65 -3.12 -16.14
C GLU A 188 1.90 -2.93 -15.30
N VAL A 189 2.18 -1.68 -14.89
CA VAL A 189 3.31 -1.35 -14.00
C VAL A 189 3.20 -2.08 -12.66
N LEU A 190 2.02 -2.18 -12.06
CA LEU A 190 1.85 -2.91 -10.80
C LEU A 190 2.17 -4.41 -10.94
N VAL A 191 1.85 -5.01 -12.08
CA VAL A 191 2.19 -6.40 -12.41
C VAL A 191 3.71 -6.56 -12.59
N ASP A 192 4.33 -5.63 -13.31
CA ASP A 192 5.78 -5.61 -13.50
C ASP A 192 6.53 -5.50 -12.18
N LEU A 193 6.06 -4.62 -11.28
CA LEU A 193 6.66 -4.45 -9.95
C LEU A 193 6.51 -5.72 -9.10
N LEU A 194 5.41 -6.46 -9.21
CA LEU A 194 5.28 -7.74 -8.53
C LEU A 194 6.24 -8.77 -9.11
N THR A 195 6.45 -8.80 -10.42
CA THR A 195 7.45 -9.65 -11.08
C THR A 195 8.85 -9.34 -10.52
N ILE A 196 9.24 -8.07 -10.49
CA ILE A 196 10.54 -7.64 -9.93
C ILE A 196 10.66 -8.03 -8.45
N GLN A 197 9.62 -7.80 -7.63
CA GLN A 197 9.66 -8.17 -6.21
C GLN A 197 9.93 -9.66 -5.99
N LYS A 198 9.30 -10.53 -6.78
CA LYS A 198 9.50 -11.98 -6.69
C LYS A 198 10.92 -12.41 -7.09
N GLU A 199 11.63 -11.57 -7.84
CA GLU A 199 13.02 -11.84 -8.24
C GLU A 199 14.05 -11.32 -7.24
N ILE A 200 13.79 -10.14 -6.63
CA ILE A 200 14.79 -9.45 -5.81
C ILE A 200 14.68 -9.77 -4.31
N HIS A 201 13.49 -10.12 -3.81
CA HIS A 201 13.30 -10.42 -2.40
C HIS A 201 13.46 -11.91 -2.09
N ALA A 202 14.02 -12.23 -0.93
CA ALA A 202 14.10 -13.59 -0.41
C ALA A 202 12.70 -14.12 -0.02
N GLY A 203 11.84 -13.26 0.48
CA GLY A 203 10.45 -13.53 0.81
C GLY A 203 9.61 -12.26 0.73
N VAL A 204 8.33 -12.42 0.33
CA VAL A 204 7.37 -11.32 0.21
C VAL A 204 6.12 -11.67 1.02
N PHE A 205 5.71 -10.77 1.89
CA PHE A 205 4.52 -10.92 2.72
C PHE A 205 3.75 -9.60 2.82
N ALA A 206 2.48 -9.64 3.18
CA ALA A 206 1.69 -8.45 3.43
C ALA A 206 0.85 -8.61 4.70
N VAL A 207 0.77 -7.53 5.48
CA VAL A 207 -0.13 -7.38 6.61
C VAL A 207 -0.93 -6.11 6.40
N MET A 208 -2.20 -6.25 6.04
CA MET A 208 -3.07 -5.17 5.57
C MET A 208 -4.00 -4.71 6.70
N ASP A 209 -4.01 -3.42 6.96
CA ASP A 209 -4.92 -2.80 7.93
C ASP A 209 -6.26 -2.45 7.28
N GLY A 210 -7.33 -2.90 7.90
CA GLY A 210 -8.71 -2.60 7.59
C GLY A 210 -9.49 -2.22 8.85
N THR A 211 -8.81 -1.78 9.91
CA THR A 211 -9.46 -1.25 11.10
C THR A 211 -10.22 0.03 10.78
N VAL A 212 -9.53 0.93 10.05
CA VAL A 212 -10.08 2.16 9.49
C VAL A 212 -9.81 2.18 8.00
N CYS A 213 -10.80 1.88 7.21
CA CYS A 213 -10.73 1.80 5.76
C CYS A 213 -11.02 3.15 5.10
N GLY A 214 -10.54 3.34 3.87
CA GLY A 214 -10.79 4.55 3.08
C GLY A 214 -11.80 4.33 1.96
N ASN A 215 -12.95 4.99 2.03
CA ASN A 215 -13.97 4.99 0.98
C ASN A 215 -13.88 6.24 0.10
N GLY A 216 -14.11 6.12 -1.21
CA GLY A 216 -14.17 7.26 -2.13
C GLY A 216 -12.89 7.49 -2.94
N PRO A 217 -12.61 8.74 -3.36
CA PRO A 217 -11.58 9.08 -4.32
C PRO A 217 -10.16 9.10 -3.70
N GLY A 218 -9.75 7.95 -3.14
CA GLY A 218 -8.41 7.82 -2.55
C GLY A 218 -7.26 8.16 -3.51
N PRO A 219 -6.05 8.37 -2.95
CA PRO A 219 -5.62 7.92 -1.62
C PRO A 219 -5.65 8.99 -0.51
N ARG A 220 -6.10 10.21 -0.75
CA ARG A 220 -6.05 11.32 0.24
C ARG A 220 -7.45 11.79 0.69
N THR A 221 -8.27 12.26 -0.23
CA THR A 221 -9.59 12.85 0.05
C THR A 221 -10.68 11.78 0.16
N MET A 222 -10.57 10.93 1.17
CA MET A 222 -11.47 9.80 1.41
C MET A 222 -12.37 10.04 2.62
N GLU A 223 -13.39 9.21 2.74
CA GLU A 223 -14.18 9.02 3.94
C GLU A 223 -13.57 7.88 4.77
N PRO A 224 -13.06 8.12 5.99
CA PRO A 224 -12.61 7.04 6.87
C PRO A 224 -13.82 6.27 7.41
N VAL A 225 -13.79 4.94 7.24
CA VAL A 225 -14.88 4.06 7.68
C VAL A 225 -14.30 2.95 8.57
N ILE A 226 -14.73 2.89 9.82
CA ILE A 226 -14.32 1.85 10.75
C ILE A 226 -14.93 0.52 10.32
N LYS A 227 -14.09 -0.50 10.08
CA LYS A 227 -14.50 -1.85 9.66
C LYS A 227 -13.97 -2.94 10.58
N ASN A 228 -12.93 -2.67 11.36
CA ASN A 228 -12.38 -3.58 12.37
C ASN A 228 -11.86 -4.91 11.80
N TYR A 229 -11.31 -4.91 10.60
CA TYR A 229 -10.69 -6.09 9.99
C TYR A 229 -9.19 -5.89 9.78
N ILE A 230 -8.46 -6.99 9.85
CA ILE A 230 -7.04 -7.09 9.51
C ILE A 230 -6.82 -8.34 8.66
N LEU A 231 -5.91 -8.25 7.68
CA LEU A 231 -5.63 -9.32 6.73
C LEU A 231 -4.12 -9.56 6.63
N ALA A 232 -3.72 -10.83 6.43
CA ALA A 232 -2.32 -11.16 6.15
C ALA A 232 -2.18 -12.33 5.18
N GLY A 233 -1.10 -12.33 4.39
CA GLY A 233 -0.78 -13.41 3.49
C GLY A 233 0.47 -13.16 2.64
N ALA A 234 1.02 -14.23 2.07
CA ALA A 234 2.20 -14.19 1.22
C ALA A 234 1.87 -13.91 -0.25
N ASP A 235 0.66 -14.21 -0.69
CA ASP A 235 0.21 -13.93 -2.06
C ASP A 235 -0.39 -12.53 -2.15
N GLN A 236 0.37 -11.62 -2.79
CA GLN A 236 0.00 -10.22 -2.93
C GLN A 236 -1.26 -10.02 -3.80
N VAL A 237 -1.49 -10.92 -4.77
CA VAL A 237 -2.67 -10.87 -5.64
C VAL A 237 -3.90 -11.33 -4.86
N ALA A 238 -3.76 -12.42 -4.09
CA ALA A 238 -4.85 -12.98 -3.31
C ALA A 238 -5.32 -12.04 -2.19
N ILE A 239 -4.40 -11.41 -1.44
CA ILE A 239 -4.78 -10.47 -0.38
C ILE A 239 -5.47 -9.23 -0.96
N ASP A 240 -5.03 -8.74 -2.13
CA ASP A 240 -5.67 -7.63 -2.82
C ASP A 240 -7.05 -8.03 -3.36
N ALA A 241 -7.21 -9.26 -3.88
CA ALA A 241 -8.49 -9.79 -4.32
C ALA A 241 -9.50 -9.93 -3.15
N ILE A 242 -9.05 -10.47 -2.00
CA ILE A 242 -9.88 -10.58 -0.81
C ILE A 242 -10.32 -9.20 -0.30
N SER A 243 -9.39 -8.25 -0.20
CA SER A 243 -9.72 -6.89 0.23
C SER A 243 -10.68 -6.19 -0.74
N ALA A 244 -10.50 -6.37 -2.06
CA ALA A 244 -11.39 -5.83 -3.09
C ALA A 244 -12.83 -6.39 -2.94
N LYS A 245 -12.96 -7.72 -2.74
CA LYS A 245 -14.26 -8.37 -2.48
C LYS A 245 -14.91 -7.82 -1.21
N MET A 246 -14.16 -7.63 -0.13
CA MET A 246 -14.69 -7.07 1.11
C MET A 246 -15.17 -5.63 0.92
N MET A 247 -14.49 -4.85 0.08
CA MET A 247 -14.95 -3.50 -0.29
C MET A 247 -16.20 -3.47 -1.17
N GLY A 248 -16.58 -4.61 -1.79
CA GLY A 248 -17.76 -4.73 -2.68
C GLY A 248 -17.42 -4.69 -4.16
N PHE A 249 -16.13 -4.77 -4.52
CA PHE A 249 -15.69 -4.86 -5.92
C PHE A 249 -15.52 -6.30 -6.37
N ASP A 250 -15.69 -6.56 -7.66
CA ASP A 250 -15.34 -7.83 -8.29
C ASP A 250 -13.81 -7.81 -8.57
N PRO A 251 -13.01 -8.66 -7.91
CA PRO A 251 -11.55 -8.61 -8.04
C PRO A 251 -11.06 -8.83 -9.48
N LEU A 252 -11.69 -9.75 -10.23
CA LEU A 252 -11.27 -10.06 -11.59
C LEU A 252 -11.73 -9.00 -12.62
N LYS A 253 -12.51 -8.00 -12.22
CA LYS A 253 -12.77 -6.80 -13.01
C LYS A 253 -11.76 -5.68 -12.75
N ILE A 254 -10.88 -5.83 -11.76
CA ILE A 254 -9.80 -4.89 -11.49
C ILE A 254 -8.59 -5.29 -12.34
N PRO A 255 -8.15 -4.44 -13.32
CA PRO A 255 -7.21 -4.90 -14.34
C PRO A 255 -5.87 -5.41 -13.79
N TYR A 256 -5.27 -4.78 -12.77
CA TYR A 256 -3.98 -5.24 -12.26
C TYR A 256 -4.08 -6.58 -11.52
N ILE A 257 -5.20 -6.86 -10.83
CA ILE A 257 -5.45 -8.16 -10.17
C ILE A 257 -5.63 -9.24 -11.24
N LYS A 258 -6.47 -8.95 -12.24
CA LYS A 258 -6.72 -9.90 -13.33
C LYS A 258 -5.44 -10.21 -14.12
N LEU A 259 -4.67 -9.19 -14.51
CA LEU A 259 -3.41 -9.37 -15.25
C LEU A 259 -2.39 -10.19 -14.45
N ALA A 260 -2.24 -9.93 -13.15
CA ALA A 260 -1.34 -10.70 -12.28
C ALA A 260 -1.81 -12.15 -12.13
N HIS A 261 -3.12 -12.39 -12.01
CA HIS A 261 -3.71 -13.73 -11.97
C HIS A 261 -3.47 -14.49 -13.27
N ASP A 262 -3.79 -13.89 -14.41
CA ASP A 262 -3.62 -14.48 -15.74
C ASP A 262 -2.16 -14.84 -16.05
N ARG A 263 -1.21 -14.11 -15.48
CA ARG A 263 0.24 -14.38 -15.60
C ARG A 263 0.79 -15.35 -14.54
N GLY A 264 -0.07 -15.90 -13.68
CA GLY A 264 0.35 -16.86 -12.64
C GLY A 264 1.21 -16.26 -11.52
N LEU A 265 1.14 -14.92 -11.32
CA LEU A 265 1.90 -14.24 -10.26
C LEU A 265 1.24 -14.36 -8.89
N GLY A 266 0.00 -14.80 -8.83
CA GLY A 266 -0.78 -15.04 -7.63
C GLY A 266 -2.24 -15.31 -7.95
N CYS A 267 -3.07 -15.54 -6.93
CA CYS A 267 -4.46 -15.96 -7.10
C CYS A 267 -5.43 -14.78 -6.99
N GLY A 268 -6.02 -14.33 -8.11
CA GLY A 268 -7.07 -13.32 -8.14
C GLY A 268 -8.49 -13.87 -8.00
N ASP A 269 -8.66 -15.19 -8.18
CA ASP A 269 -9.96 -15.88 -8.03
C ASP A 269 -10.18 -16.28 -6.57
N ILE A 270 -11.05 -15.56 -5.88
CA ILE A 270 -11.34 -15.78 -4.45
C ILE A 270 -11.86 -17.18 -4.13
N ALA A 271 -12.46 -17.88 -5.09
CA ALA A 271 -12.94 -19.27 -4.88
C ALA A 271 -11.78 -20.27 -4.74
N GLN A 272 -10.60 -19.90 -5.23
CA GLN A 272 -9.38 -20.69 -5.14
C GLN A 272 -8.46 -20.28 -3.98
N VAL A 273 -8.82 -19.25 -3.21
CA VAL A 273 -8.06 -18.79 -2.04
C VAL A 273 -8.51 -19.55 -0.79
N ASP A 274 -7.56 -20.01 0.03
CA ASP A 274 -7.80 -20.56 1.37
C ASP A 274 -7.90 -19.39 2.36
N VAL A 275 -9.13 -18.94 2.65
CA VAL A 275 -9.39 -17.89 3.65
C VAL A 275 -9.53 -18.54 5.02
N VAL A 276 -8.63 -18.19 5.94
CA VAL A 276 -8.61 -18.71 7.31
C VAL A 276 -8.95 -17.61 8.33
N GLY A 277 -9.57 -17.99 9.43
CA GLY A 277 -10.09 -17.06 10.45
C GLY A 277 -11.52 -16.66 10.18
N GLU A 278 -11.79 -15.37 10.01
CA GLU A 278 -13.13 -14.84 9.78
C GLU A 278 -13.66 -15.14 8.38
N SER A 279 -14.92 -15.56 8.28
CA SER A 279 -15.59 -15.70 6.99
C SER A 279 -15.84 -14.33 6.34
N ILE A 280 -15.45 -14.22 5.09
CA ILE A 280 -15.70 -13.02 4.28
C ILE A 280 -16.94 -13.13 3.39
N ARG A 281 -17.66 -14.27 3.42
CA ARG A 281 -18.73 -14.62 2.47
C ARG A 281 -19.75 -13.48 2.35
N ASP A 282 -20.27 -13.01 3.48
CA ASP A 282 -21.32 -11.99 3.54
C ASP A 282 -20.77 -10.57 3.80
N VAL A 283 -19.44 -10.41 3.79
CA VAL A 283 -18.82 -9.11 4.01
C VAL A 283 -18.89 -8.29 2.73
N ASN A 284 -19.53 -7.12 2.82
CA ASN A 284 -19.54 -6.10 1.78
C ASN A 284 -19.58 -4.72 2.44
N PHE A 285 -18.53 -3.91 2.19
CA PHE A 285 -18.43 -2.57 2.75
C PHE A 285 -19.19 -1.51 1.94
N ASN A 286 -19.68 -1.88 0.75
CA ASN A 286 -20.35 -0.99 -0.20
C ASN A 286 -19.53 0.26 -0.56
N PHE A 287 -18.24 0.06 -0.79
CA PHE A 287 -17.32 1.15 -1.15
C PHE A 287 -17.49 1.54 -2.61
N HIS A 288 -17.11 2.77 -2.91
CA HIS A 288 -17.03 3.33 -4.25
C HIS A 288 -15.71 4.07 -4.46
N THR A 289 -15.28 4.23 -5.69
CA THR A 289 -14.04 4.96 -6.01
C THR A 289 -14.21 6.47 -5.97
N GLY A 290 -15.42 6.97 -6.27
CA GLY A 290 -15.69 8.40 -6.37
C GLY A 290 -14.84 9.11 -7.43
N LYS A 291 -15.00 10.43 -7.54
CA LYS A 291 -14.12 11.30 -8.35
C LYS A 291 -13.91 12.61 -7.60
N SER A 292 -12.68 12.89 -7.16
CA SER A 292 -12.32 14.24 -6.74
C SER A 292 -12.07 15.12 -7.99
N PRO A 293 -12.18 16.46 -7.89
CA PRO A 293 -11.85 17.35 -9.00
C PRO A 293 -10.46 17.08 -9.58
N VAL A 294 -9.47 16.80 -8.73
CA VAL A 294 -8.09 16.49 -9.16
C VAL A 294 -8.03 15.18 -9.93
N ILE A 295 -8.66 14.10 -9.44
CA ILE A 295 -8.71 12.82 -10.14
C ILE A 295 -9.49 12.93 -11.45
N PHE A 296 -10.58 13.68 -11.47
CA PHE A 296 -11.34 13.92 -12.69
C PHE A 296 -10.50 14.60 -13.76
N MET A 297 -9.80 15.69 -13.41
CA MET A 297 -8.91 16.40 -14.32
C MET A 297 -7.74 15.54 -14.77
N ASP A 298 -7.12 14.78 -13.87
CA ASP A 298 -6.02 13.86 -14.21
C ASP A 298 -6.49 12.77 -15.19
N GLN A 299 -7.66 12.17 -14.99
CA GLN A 299 -8.23 11.18 -15.90
C GLN A 299 -8.57 11.79 -17.27
N LEU A 300 -9.15 13.00 -17.29
CA LEU A 300 -9.51 13.70 -18.51
C LEU A 300 -8.28 14.01 -19.37
N THR A 301 -7.18 14.42 -18.73
CA THR A 301 -5.91 14.77 -19.41
C THR A 301 -5.05 13.56 -19.78
N ARG A 302 -5.15 12.43 -19.06
CA ARG A 302 -4.34 11.22 -19.38
C ARG A 302 -5.03 10.24 -20.33
N LYS A 303 -6.34 10.06 -20.19
CA LYS A 303 -7.10 9.02 -20.93
C LYS A 303 -8.38 9.55 -21.58
N GLY A 304 -8.78 10.78 -21.30
CA GLY A 304 -10.00 11.40 -21.81
C GLY A 304 -9.78 12.29 -23.03
N ALA A 305 -10.76 13.18 -23.28
CA ALA A 305 -10.79 14.07 -24.44
C ALA A 305 -9.57 15.03 -24.53
N LEU A 306 -8.89 15.30 -23.41
CA LEU A 306 -7.71 16.16 -23.38
C LEU A 306 -6.38 15.37 -23.38
N SER A 307 -6.39 14.09 -23.74
CA SER A 307 -5.17 13.25 -23.71
C SER A 307 -4.06 13.71 -24.66
N PHE A 308 -4.37 14.54 -25.65
CA PHE A 308 -3.39 15.13 -26.57
C PHE A 308 -2.44 16.15 -25.87
N ILE A 309 -2.84 16.73 -24.74
CA ILE A 309 -2.00 17.64 -23.97
C ILE A 309 -1.16 16.94 -22.88
N GLU A 310 -1.38 15.63 -22.68
CA GLU A 310 -0.69 14.82 -21.67
C GLU A 310 0.84 14.96 -21.69
N PRO A 311 1.54 14.86 -22.86
CA PRO A 311 2.99 14.98 -22.92
C PRO A 311 3.50 16.36 -22.41
N TYR A 312 2.77 17.42 -22.71
CA TYR A 312 3.16 18.78 -22.30
C TYR A 312 2.94 19.03 -20.80
N LEU A 313 1.84 18.48 -20.23
CA LEU A 313 1.51 18.65 -18.83
C LEU A 313 2.37 17.78 -17.89
N PHE A 314 2.63 16.53 -18.27
CA PHE A 314 3.21 15.54 -17.35
C PHE A 314 4.65 15.14 -17.71
N HIS A 315 5.15 15.47 -18.89
CA HIS A 315 6.54 15.17 -19.29
C HIS A 315 7.39 16.44 -19.52
N GLY A 316 6.83 17.62 -19.23
CA GLY A 316 7.45 18.91 -19.42
C GLY A 316 7.51 19.79 -18.15
N PRO A 317 7.97 21.04 -18.28
CA PRO A 317 8.10 21.97 -17.14
C PRO A 317 6.75 22.31 -16.47
N LEU A 318 5.63 22.12 -17.16
CA LEU A 318 4.29 22.36 -16.63
C LEU A 318 3.88 21.33 -15.56
N PHE A 319 4.61 20.21 -15.43
CA PHE A 319 4.33 19.21 -14.40
C PHE A 319 4.37 19.80 -12.98
N ASN A 320 5.34 20.67 -12.70
CA ASN A 320 5.45 21.33 -11.38
C ASN A 320 4.21 22.18 -11.06
N MET A 321 3.56 22.77 -12.05
CA MET A 321 2.29 23.50 -11.86
C MET A 321 1.15 22.54 -11.49
N CYS A 322 1.10 21.36 -12.10
CA CYS A 322 0.11 20.32 -11.74
C CYS A 322 0.33 19.81 -10.31
N VAL A 323 1.58 19.59 -9.91
CA VAL A 323 1.94 19.21 -8.53
C VAL A 323 1.52 20.30 -7.56
N PHE A 324 1.92 21.56 -7.81
CA PHE A 324 1.56 22.72 -6.98
C PHE A 324 0.03 22.88 -6.85
N GLY A 325 -0.71 22.75 -7.96
CA GLY A 325 -2.18 22.81 -7.94
C GLY A 325 -2.79 21.68 -7.10
N SER A 326 -2.26 20.46 -7.20
CA SER A 326 -2.68 19.32 -6.40
C SER A 326 -2.36 19.51 -4.90
N GLU A 327 -1.18 19.99 -4.56
CA GLU A 327 -0.79 20.30 -3.17
C GLU A 327 -1.65 21.43 -2.59
N THR A 328 -1.85 22.51 -3.35
CA THR A 328 -2.69 23.63 -2.92
C THR A 328 -4.13 23.15 -2.64
N TYR A 329 -4.71 22.36 -3.53
CA TYR A 329 -6.04 21.80 -3.30
C TYR A 329 -6.09 20.93 -2.04
N HIS A 330 -5.15 19.99 -1.88
CA HIS A 330 -5.21 19.03 -0.77
C HIS A 330 -4.77 19.62 0.56
N ASP A 331 -3.63 20.31 0.60
CA ASP A 331 -2.98 20.71 1.85
C ASP A 331 -3.44 22.08 2.35
N THR A 332 -3.78 23.01 1.41
CA THR A 332 -4.15 24.39 1.76
C THR A 332 -5.66 24.60 1.81
N PHE A 333 -6.43 23.85 1.00
CA PHE A 333 -7.88 24.01 0.94
C PHE A 333 -8.61 22.83 1.63
N TRP A 334 -8.48 21.61 1.10
CA TRP A 334 -9.28 20.47 1.55
C TRP A 334 -8.97 20.06 3.00
N TYR A 335 -7.68 19.92 3.32
CA TYR A 335 -7.26 19.45 4.64
C TYR A 335 -7.66 20.37 5.79
N PRO A 336 -7.44 21.72 5.74
CA PRO A 336 -7.84 22.59 6.84
C PRO A 336 -9.36 22.75 6.98
N ILE A 337 -10.13 22.68 5.89
CA ILE A 337 -11.58 22.96 5.90
C ILE A 337 -12.37 21.67 6.16
N ILE A 338 -12.07 20.59 5.44
CA ILE A 338 -12.81 19.33 5.48
C ILE A 338 -12.07 18.29 6.31
N GLY A 339 -10.78 18.09 6.02
CA GLY A 339 -9.98 17.05 6.63
C GLY A 339 -9.88 17.17 8.15
N LYS A 340 -9.63 18.36 8.67
CA LYS A 340 -9.55 18.59 10.13
C LYS A 340 -10.85 18.26 10.85
N LYS A 341 -12.01 18.56 10.25
CA LYS A 341 -13.29 18.21 10.83
C LYS A 341 -13.48 16.69 10.91
N ILE A 342 -13.13 15.98 9.85
CA ILE A 342 -13.17 14.51 9.83
C ILE A 342 -12.22 13.92 10.90
N ILE A 343 -11.02 14.47 11.04
CA ILE A 343 -10.06 14.04 12.06
C ILE A 343 -10.65 14.28 13.47
N GLN A 344 -11.21 15.43 13.75
CA GLN A 344 -11.84 15.73 15.04
C GLN A 344 -13.00 14.77 15.37
N ASP A 345 -13.78 14.37 14.36
CA ASP A 345 -14.83 13.37 14.57
C ASP A 345 -14.27 11.96 14.76
N PHE A 346 -13.20 11.62 14.03
CA PHE A 346 -12.48 10.35 14.22
C PHE A 346 -11.84 10.24 15.62
N GLU A 347 -11.25 11.32 16.14
CA GLU A 347 -10.63 11.36 17.48
C GLU A 347 -11.59 11.02 18.62
N LYS A 348 -12.90 11.18 18.41
CA LYS A 348 -13.94 10.79 19.38
C LYS A 348 -14.18 9.28 19.41
N THR A 349 -13.76 8.53 18.39
CA THR A 349 -13.89 7.07 18.30
C THR A 349 -12.84 6.36 19.15
N GLU A 350 -13.05 5.08 19.46
CA GLU A 350 -12.07 4.29 20.19
C GLU A 350 -10.73 4.16 19.43
N TRP A 351 -10.77 4.05 18.09
CA TRP A 351 -9.56 4.07 17.25
C TRP A 351 -8.85 5.43 17.26
N GLY A 352 -9.61 6.52 17.30
CA GLY A 352 -9.05 7.86 17.44
C GLY A 352 -8.40 8.09 18.79
N LYS A 353 -8.98 7.57 19.87
CA LYS A 353 -8.38 7.58 21.23
C LYS A 353 -7.11 6.75 21.25
N LEU A 354 -7.12 5.56 20.64
CA LEU A 354 -5.91 4.74 20.50
C LEU A 354 -4.82 5.50 19.70
N PHE A 355 -5.17 6.13 18.56
CA PHE A 355 -4.21 6.95 17.83
C PHE A 355 -3.62 8.06 18.69
N SER A 356 -4.45 8.72 19.49
CA SER A 356 -4.02 9.82 20.37
C SER A 356 -3.06 9.39 21.45
N SER A 357 -3.11 8.11 21.89
CA SER A 357 -2.22 7.56 22.91
C SER A 357 -0.79 7.31 22.41
N TYR A 358 -0.59 7.18 21.10
CA TYR A 358 0.75 7.11 20.51
C TYR A 358 1.46 8.48 20.59
N LYS A 359 2.80 8.45 20.71
CA LYS A 359 3.64 9.67 20.78
C LYS A 359 4.03 10.18 19.39
#